data_179e3d1f3fd8fe2a00ab6037c22673a7
#
_entry.id   179e3d1f3fd8fe2a00ab6037c22673a7
#
_cell.length_a   1.000
_cell.length_b   1.000
_cell.length_c   1.000
_cell.angle_alpha   90.00
_cell.angle_beta   90.00
_cell.angle_gamma   90.00
#
_symmetry.space_group_name_H-M   'P 1'
#
loop_
_entity.id
_entity.type
_entity.pdbx_description
1 polymer ?
#
loop_
_entity_poly.entity_id
_entity_poly.type
_entity_poly.pdbx_seq_one_letter_code
_entity_poly.pdbx_strand_id
1 'polypeptide(L)'
;MNFLSLFVLIPLLMLLGLWLSRNIAQIRAVMVTGASALLVLSAALTVMYLNARHAGATDEMLFRADMVWYPALNIHYSVGVDGISVAMLLLSAIIVFTGTFASWRLQPLTKEYFLWFTFLSIGVFGFFISIDLFTMFMFYEVALIPMYLLIGIWGSGRKEYSAMKLTLMLMGGSAFLLIGILGIYYGAGATSMNLLEIAQMHNIPIEQQRIWFPLTFLGFGVLGALFPFHTWSPDGHASAPTAVSMLHAGVLMKLGGYGCFRIAMYLMPEAAQELGWIFLILTGISVVYGAFSACVQTDLKYINAYSSVSHCGLVLFAILMMNQTACTGAVLQMLSHGLMTALFFALIGMIYGRTHTRDVRELSGLMKIMPFLAVCYVIAGLANLGLPGLSGFIAEMTIFTGSFQHPDTFHRVWTVIACSSIVITAVYILRLVGKILYGTCTNKHHLTLSDATWDERTAVIILIACVAALGMAPWWISGMIGDSVLPITDLFTI
;
A
#
# COMPACT_ATOMS: atom_id res chain seq x y z
N MET A 1 -17.35 -18.19 -14.91
CA MET A 1 -16.46 -17.67 -13.86
C MET A 1 -15.49 -16.72 -14.52
N ASN A 2 -15.41 -15.47 -14.05
CA ASN A 2 -14.51 -14.48 -14.68
C ASN A 2 -13.06 -14.76 -14.27
N PHE A 3 -12.15 -14.49 -15.17
CA PHE A 3 -10.70 -14.53 -14.98
C PHE A 3 -10.22 -13.72 -13.75
N LEU A 4 -10.82 -12.55 -13.46
CA LEU A 4 -10.50 -11.75 -12.27
C LEU A 4 -10.80 -12.48 -10.95
N SER A 5 -11.81 -13.33 -10.91
CA SER A 5 -12.14 -14.12 -9.73
C SER A 5 -11.03 -15.11 -9.33
N LEU A 6 -10.07 -15.39 -10.23
CA LEU A 6 -8.89 -16.21 -9.91
C LEU A 6 -8.02 -15.56 -8.84
N PHE A 7 -7.99 -14.22 -8.72
CA PHE A 7 -7.27 -13.52 -7.66
C PHE A 7 -7.81 -13.83 -6.25
N VAL A 8 -9.05 -14.24 -6.13
CA VAL A 8 -9.67 -14.72 -4.87
C VAL A 8 -9.62 -16.24 -4.78
N LEU A 9 -9.85 -16.94 -5.90
CA LEU A 9 -9.91 -18.39 -5.91
C LEU A 9 -8.54 -19.04 -5.64
N ILE A 10 -7.44 -18.51 -6.21
CA ILE A 10 -6.10 -19.07 -5.98
C ILE A 10 -5.73 -19.02 -4.49
N PRO A 11 -5.86 -17.89 -3.77
CA PRO A 11 -5.63 -17.88 -2.33
C PRO A 11 -6.58 -18.81 -1.54
N LEU A 12 -7.84 -18.97 -1.95
CA LEU A 12 -8.74 -19.94 -1.33
C LEU A 12 -8.24 -21.39 -1.51
N LEU A 13 -7.75 -21.73 -2.70
CA LEU A 13 -7.11 -23.04 -2.95
C LEU A 13 -5.80 -23.18 -2.16
N MET A 14 -5.04 -22.10 -1.99
CA MET A 14 -3.85 -22.11 -1.10
C MET A 14 -4.24 -22.40 0.35
N LEU A 15 -5.33 -21.80 0.87
CA LEU A 15 -5.83 -22.10 2.21
C LEU A 15 -6.18 -23.57 2.36
N LEU A 16 -6.88 -24.15 1.40
CA LEU A 16 -7.22 -25.57 1.39
C LEU A 16 -5.95 -26.43 1.34
N GLY A 17 -5.00 -26.11 0.47
CA GLY A 17 -3.70 -26.78 0.37
C GLY A 17 -2.89 -26.71 1.65
N LEU A 18 -2.85 -25.54 2.30
CA LEU A 18 -2.19 -25.35 3.60
C LEU A 18 -2.88 -26.17 4.70
N TRP A 19 -4.21 -26.20 4.71
CA TRP A 19 -4.97 -26.98 5.69
C TRP A 19 -4.67 -28.48 5.59
N LEU A 20 -4.53 -29.00 4.38
CA LEU A 20 -4.19 -30.38 4.09
C LEU A 20 -2.70 -30.71 4.30
N SER A 21 -1.82 -29.72 4.33
CA SER A 21 -0.37 -29.89 4.46
C SER A 21 0.00 -30.45 5.84
N ARG A 22 0.92 -31.42 5.86
CA ARG A 22 1.36 -32.13 7.07
C ARG A 22 2.81 -31.79 7.48
N ASN A 23 3.61 -31.28 6.56
CA ASN A 23 5.02 -30.97 6.81
C ASN A 23 5.42 -29.63 6.19
N ILE A 24 6.55 -29.09 6.62
CA ILE A 24 7.05 -27.78 6.19
C ILE A 24 7.34 -27.71 4.68
N ALA A 25 7.75 -28.81 4.06
CA ALA A 25 8.03 -28.85 2.63
C ALA A 25 6.73 -28.67 1.81
N GLN A 26 5.62 -29.30 2.23
CA GLN A 26 4.33 -29.11 1.61
C GLN A 26 3.79 -27.71 1.81
N ILE A 27 3.92 -27.14 3.02
CA ILE A 27 3.53 -25.75 3.31
C ILE A 27 4.25 -24.77 2.39
N ARG A 28 5.57 -24.92 2.28
CA ARG A 28 6.41 -24.09 1.39
C ARG A 28 6.04 -24.29 -0.08
N ALA A 29 5.79 -25.51 -0.51
CA ALA A 29 5.38 -25.81 -1.87
C ALA A 29 4.04 -25.14 -2.22
N VAL A 30 3.04 -25.23 -1.37
CA VAL A 30 1.74 -24.55 -1.56
C VAL A 30 1.91 -23.04 -1.63
N MET A 31 2.69 -22.46 -0.73
CA MET A 31 2.93 -21.02 -0.71
C MET A 31 3.66 -20.53 -1.97
N VAL A 32 4.74 -21.20 -2.37
CA VAL A 32 5.50 -20.80 -3.56
C VAL A 32 4.68 -20.98 -4.83
N THR A 33 4.01 -22.11 -5.00
CA THR A 33 3.19 -22.36 -6.21
C THR A 33 2.02 -21.38 -6.30
N GLY A 34 1.31 -21.14 -5.21
CA GLY A 34 0.19 -20.22 -5.18
C GLY A 34 0.61 -18.76 -5.37
N ALA A 35 1.66 -18.31 -4.69
CA ALA A 35 2.19 -16.96 -4.86
C ALA A 35 2.77 -16.73 -6.27
N SER A 36 3.44 -17.74 -6.85
CA SER A 36 3.89 -17.70 -8.25
C SER A 36 2.73 -17.63 -9.23
N ALA A 37 1.67 -18.40 -8.99
CA ALA A 37 0.46 -18.36 -9.81
C ALA A 37 -0.20 -16.97 -9.79
N LEU A 38 -0.30 -16.34 -8.61
CA LEU A 38 -0.81 -14.97 -8.47
C LEU A 38 0.08 -13.95 -9.20
N LEU A 39 1.42 -14.11 -9.12
CA LEU A 39 2.36 -13.22 -9.80
C LEU A 39 2.24 -13.34 -11.33
N VAL A 40 2.18 -14.57 -11.85
CA VAL A 40 1.96 -14.83 -13.27
C VAL A 40 0.60 -14.30 -13.73
N LEU A 41 -0.46 -14.51 -12.93
CA LEU A 41 -1.80 -14.00 -13.22
C LEU A 41 -1.82 -12.47 -13.29
N SER A 42 -1.15 -11.79 -12.37
CA SER A 42 -1.10 -10.32 -12.37
C SER A 42 -0.28 -9.77 -13.54
N ALA A 43 0.83 -10.42 -13.90
CA ALA A 43 1.61 -10.07 -15.08
C ALA A 43 0.81 -10.29 -16.37
N ALA A 44 0.11 -11.43 -16.48
CA ALA A 44 -0.76 -11.72 -17.62
C ALA A 44 -1.92 -10.70 -17.71
N LEU A 45 -2.54 -10.35 -16.59
CA LEU A 45 -3.56 -9.30 -16.54
C LEU A 45 -3.03 -7.95 -17.04
N THR A 46 -1.82 -7.57 -16.61
CA THR A 46 -1.19 -6.33 -17.06
C THR A 46 -1.00 -6.31 -18.60
N VAL A 47 -0.47 -7.40 -19.16
CA VAL A 47 -0.29 -7.52 -20.61
C VAL A 47 -1.64 -7.52 -21.34
N MET A 48 -2.63 -8.26 -20.86
CA MET A 48 -3.97 -8.31 -21.45
C MET A 48 -4.66 -6.94 -21.39
N TYR A 49 -4.50 -6.21 -20.30
CA TYR A 49 -5.06 -4.87 -20.13
C TYR A 49 -4.43 -3.89 -21.12
N LEU A 50 -3.10 -3.87 -21.23
CA LEU A 50 -2.39 -3.01 -22.18
C LEU A 50 -2.78 -3.34 -23.64
N ASN A 51 -2.85 -4.61 -23.98
CA ASN A 51 -3.27 -5.03 -25.32
C ASN A 51 -4.72 -4.62 -25.62
N ALA A 52 -5.64 -4.74 -24.65
CA ALA A 52 -7.03 -4.31 -24.84
C ALA A 52 -7.12 -2.79 -25.05
N ARG A 53 -6.34 -1.99 -24.30
CA ARG A 53 -6.27 -0.54 -24.50
C ARG A 53 -5.66 -0.18 -25.88
N HIS A 54 -4.58 -0.83 -26.27
CA HIS A 54 -3.99 -0.63 -27.62
C HIS A 54 -4.93 -1.05 -28.75
N ALA A 55 -5.79 -2.04 -28.51
CA ALA A 55 -6.82 -2.44 -29.46
C ALA A 55 -8.04 -1.49 -29.51
N GLY A 56 -8.04 -0.42 -28.71
CA GLY A 56 -9.08 0.61 -28.74
C GLY A 56 -10.22 0.43 -27.74
N ALA A 57 -10.04 -0.39 -26.69
CA ALA A 57 -11.05 -0.50 -25.63
C ALA A 57 -11.13 0.82 -24.85
N THR A 58 -12.33 1.43 -24.82
CA THR A 58 -12.61 2.74 -24.19
C THR A 58 -13.34 2.64 -22.88
N ASP A 59 -13.87 1.46 -22.52
CA ASP A 59 -14.59 1.29 -21.26
C ASP A 59 -13.72 1.68 -20.05
N GLU A 60 -14.30 2.35 -19.08
CA GLU A 60 -13.60 2.79 -17.86
C GLU A 60 -13.01 1.60 -17.11
N MET A 61 -13.80 0.55 -16.94
CA MET A 61 -13.37 -0.72 -16.35
C MET A 61 -13.44 -1.85 -17.37
N LEU A 62 -12.36 -2.65 -17.47
CA LEU A 62 -12.28 -3.82 -18.35
C LEU A 62 -12.53 -5.12 -17.58
N PHE A 63 -12.81 -6.19 -18.34
CA PHE A 63 -13.00 -7.56 -17.83
C PHE A 63 -14.10 -7.68 -16.78
N ARG A 64 -15.17 -6.90 -16.93
CA ARG A 64 -16.27 -6.89 -15.99
C ARG A 64 -16.99 -8.22 -15.90
N ALA A 65 -17.42 -8.57 -14.70
CA ALA A 65 -18.43 -9.59 -14.45
C ALA A 65 -19.26 -9.18 -13.25
N ASP A 66 -20.52 -9.54 -13.31
CA ASP A 66 -21.50 -9.25 -12.28
C ASP A 66 -22.28 -10.50 -11.91
N MET A 67 -22.46 -10.73 -10.63
CA MET A 67 -23.26 -11.83 -10.09
C MET A 67 -24.00 -11.35 -8.84
N VAL A 68 -25.31 -11.47 -8.84
CA VAL A 68 -26.12 -11.14 -7.66
C VAL A 68 -25.72 -12.07 -6.51
N TRP A 69 -25.27 -11.49 -5.40
CA TRP A 69 -24.90 -12.23 -4.19
C TRP A 69 -26.02 -12.21 -3.15
N TYR A 70 -26.55 -11.03 -2.84
CA TYR A 70 -27.63 -10.88 -1.86
C TYR A 70 -28.75 -9.99 -2.41
N PRO A 71 -29.81 -10.59 -3.01
CA PRO A 71 -30.86 -9.85 -3.72
C PRO A 71 -31.64 -8.87 -2.84
N ALA A 72 -31.84 -9.17 -1.54
CA ALA A 72 -32.65 -8.34 -0.65
C ALA A 72 -32.07 -6.94 -0.44
N LEU A 73 -30.76 -6.76 -0.53
CA LEU A 73 -30.06 -5.47 -0.45
C LEU A 73 -29.40 -5.07 -1.77
N ASN A 74 -29.72 -5.80 -2.84
CA ASN A 74 -29.14 -5.61 -4.17
C ASN A 74 -27.60 -5.55 -4.14
N ILE A 75 -26.97 -6.45 -3.36
CA ILE A 75 -25.54 -6.58 -3.26
C ILE A 75 -25.05 -7.58 -4.30
N HIS A 76 -24.07 -7.14 -5.08
CA HIS A 76 -23.51 -7.92 -6.18
C HIS A 76 -22.04 -8.24 -5.91
N TYR A 77 -21.62 -9.42 -6.32
CA TYR A 77 -20.21 -9.69 -6.56
C TYR A 77 -19.89 -9.17 -7.97
N SER A 78 -19.52 -7.89 -8.04
CA SER A 78 -19.17 -7.23 -9.28
C SER A 78 -17.67 -6.98 -9.30
N VAL A 79 -17.00 -7.44 -10.36
CA VAL A 79 -15.57 -7.30 -10.55
C VAL A 79 -15.25 -6.59 -11.85
N GLY A 80 -14.17 -5.84 -11.85
CA GLY A 80 -13.64 -5.13 -12.99
C GLY A 80 -12.34 -4.46 -12.63
N VAL A 81 -11.52 -4.12 -13.62
CA VAL A 81 -10.23 -3.48 -13.39
C VAL A 81 -9.99 -2.35 -14.37
N ASP A 82 -9.29 -1.34 -13.89
CA ASP A 82 -8.67 -0.28 -14.66
C ASP A 82 -7.14 -0.29 -14.46
N GLY A 83 -6.43 0.68 -15.02
CA GLY A 83 -4.99 0.75 -14.86
C GLY A 83 -4.53 0.96 -13.43
N ILE A 84 -5.34 1.61 -12.58
CA ILE A 84 -5.04 1.79 -11.15
C ILE A 84 -5.12 0.44 -10.44
N SER A 85 -6.23 -0.29 -10.64
CA SER A 85 -6.44 -1.61 -10.04
C SER A 85 -5.39 -2.62 -10.51
N VAL A 86 -5.05 -2.62 -11.81
CA VAL A 86 -4.01 -3.50 -12.37
C VAL A 86 -2.65 -3.24 -11.72
N ALA A 87 -2.27 -1.97 -11.54
CA ALA A 87 -1.03 -1.60 -10.87
C ALA A 87 -1.01 -2.09 -9.40
N MET A 88 -2.13 -1.96 -8.69
CA MET A 88 -2.24 -2.41 -7.28
C MET A 88 -2.26 -3.95 -7.16
N LEU A 89 -2.88 -4.66 -8.10
CA LEU A 89 -2.86 -6.12 -8.15
C LEU A 89 -1.44 -6.65 -8.43
N LEU A 90 -0.72 -6.01 -9.34
CA LEU A 90 0.68 -6.35 -9.63
C LEU A 90 1.56 -6.13 -8.40
N LEU A 91 1.44 -4.99 -7.73
CA LEU A 91 2.12 -4.68 -6.47
C LEU A 91 1.84 -5.76 -5.41
N SER A 92 0.56 -6.09 -5.22
CA SER A 92 0.12 -7.07 -4.22
C SER A 92 0.70 -8.45 -4.48
N ALA A 93 0.71 -8.89 -5.74
CA ALA A 93 1.27 -10.18 -6.13
C ALA A 93 2.78 -10.25 -5.90
N ILE A 94 3.53 -9.19 -6.23
CA ILE A 94 4.98 -9.10 -5.99
C ILE A 94 5.26 -9.19 -4.48
N ILE A 95 4.50 -8.46 -3.65
CA ILE A 95 4.73 -8.43 -2.20
C ILE A 95 4.32 -9.75 -1.54
N VAL A 96 3.23 -10.39 -1.95
CA VAL A 96 2.85 -11.72 -1.44
C VAL A 96 3.91 -12.76 -1.80
N PHE A 97 4.42 -12.73 -3.04
CA PHE A 97 5.49 -13.62 -3.48
C PHE A 97 6.78 -13.40 -2.66
N THR A 98 7.28 -12.18 -2.57
CA THR A 98 8.51 -11.86 -1.83
C THR A 98 8.33 -12.06 -0.32
N GLY A 99 7.15 -11.80 0.21
CA GLY A 99 6.80 -12.06 1.62
C GLY A 99 6.83 -13.54 1.97
N THR A 100 6.48 -14.43 1.04
CA THR A 100 6.61 -15.87 1.22
C THR A 100 8.07 -16.27 1.47
N PHE A 101 9.01 -15.71 0.71
CA PHE A 101 10.45 -15.95 0.91
C PHE A 101 11.00 -15.25 2.16
N ALA A 102 10.52 -14.05 2.47
CA ALA A 102 10.91 -13.34 3.70
C ALA A 102 10.46 -14.06 4.98
N SER A 103 9.45 -14.93 4.92
CA SER A 103 8.95 -15.75 6.03
C SER A 103 9.39 -17.22 5.94
N TRP A 104 10.33 -17.57 5.08
CA TRP A 104 10.73 -18.95 4.78
C TRP A 104 11.12 -19.77 6.01
N ARG A 105 11.75 -19.13 6.98
CA ARG A 105 12.30 -19.76 8.20
C ARG A 105 11.50 -19.42 9.46
N LEU A 106 10.33 -18.83 9.32
CA LEU A 106 9.53 -18.42 10.46
C LEU A 106 9.07 -19.61 11.29
N GLN A 107 9.27 -19.53 12.59
CA GLN A 107 8.81 -20.47 13.61
C GLN A 107 8.44 -19.70 14.89
N PRO A 108 7.56 -20.23 15.77
CA PRO A 108 6.76 -21.45 15.66
C PRO A 108 5.47 -21.23 14.86
N LEU A 109 4.64 -22.29 14.77
CA LEU A 109 3.29 -22.23 14.16
C LEU A 109 3.31 -21.76 12.69
N THR A 110 4.26 -22.30 11.91
CA THR A 110 4.48 -21.88 10.52
C THR A 110 3.25 -22.06 9.63
N LYS A 111 2.50 -23.15 9.82
CA LYS A 111 1.28 -23.45 9.06
C LYS A 111 0.20 -22.42 9.32
N GLU A 112 -0.08 -22.14 10.58
CA GLU A 112 -1.09 -21.18 11.03
C GLU A 112 -0.73 -19.76 10.57
N TYR A 113 0.56 -19.42 10.61
CA TYR A 113 1.03 -18.14 10.09
C TYR A 113 0.72 -17.98 8.60
N PHE A 114 1.05 -18.97 7.77
CA PHE A 114 0.79 -18.88 6.33
C PHE A 114 -0.72 -18.97 6.00
N LEU A 115 -1.53 -19.66 6.82
CA LEU A 115 -2.98 -19.61 6.69
C LEU A 115 -3.50 -18.17 6.86
N TRP A 116 -3.11 -17.48 7.93
CA TRP A 116 -3.55 -16.09 8.15
C TRP A 116 -2.95 -15.11 7.15
N PHE A 117 -1.69 -15.31 6.75
CA PHE A 117 -1.05 -14.50 5.70
C PHE A 117 -1.77 -14.64 4.35
N THR A 118 -2.16 -15.84 3.98
CA THR A 118 -2.93 -16.10 2.76
C THR A 118 -4.36 -15.54 2.87
N PHE A 119 -4.99 -15.68 4.04
CA PHE A 119 -6.32 -15.11 4.27
C PHE A 119 -6.31 -13.58 4.17
N LEU A 120 -5.27 -12.93 4.68
CA LEU A 120 -5.04 -11.49 4.50
C LEU A 120 -4.97 -11.12 3.01
N SER A 121 -4.27 -11.90 2.21
CA SER A 121 -4.14 -11.64 0.77
C SER A 121 -5.47 -11.72 0.01
N ILE A 122 -6.41 -12.57 0.46
CA ILE A 122 -7.77 -12.62 -0.12
C ILE A 122 -8.47 -11.26 0.00
N GLY A 123 -8.41 -10.64 1.19
CA GLY A 123 -9.00 -9.32 1.41
C GLY A 123 -8.40 -8.26 0.49
N VAL A 124 -7.07 -8.28 0.33
CA VAL A 124 -6.35 -7.35 -0.52
C VAL A 124 -6.71 -7.49 -2.00
N PHE A 125 -6.59 -8.70 -2.55
CA PHE A 125 -6.92 -8.94 -3.95
C PHE A 125 -8.40 -8.71 -4.24
N GLY A 126 -9.28 -9.17 -3.35
CA GLY A 126 -10.72 -8.98 -3.47
C GLY A 126 -11.11 -7.51 -3.49
N PHE A 127 -10.47 -6.67 -2.67
CA PHE A 127 -10.70 -5.24 -2.64
C PHE A 127 -10.39 -4.58 -3.99
N PHE A 128 -9.22 -4.85 -4.58
CA PHE A 128 -8.80 -4.19 -5.82
C PHE A 128 -9.53 -4.65 -7.08
N ILE A 129 -10.14 -5.83 -7.08
CA ILE A 129 -10.97 -6.28 -8.21
C ILE A 129 -12.43 -5.88 -8.07
N SER A 130 -12.90 -5.49 -6.89
CA SER A 130 -14.31 -5.17 -6.62
C SER A 130 -14.69 -3.81 -7.18
N ILE A 131 -15.86 -3.74 -7.82
CA ILE A 131 -16.53 -2.50 -8.26
C ILE A 131 -17.87 -2.30 -7.58
N ASP A 132 -18.30 -3.18 -6.71
CA ASP A 132 -19.45 -3.02 -5.81
C ASP A 132 -18.96 -2.50 -4.47
N LEU A 133 -19.55 -1.42 -3.97
CA LEU A 133 -19.11 -0.72 -2.74
C LEU A 133 -19.19 -1.60 -1.51
N PHE A 134 -20.26 -2.41 -1.37
CA PHE A 134 -20.40 -3.29 -0.21
C PHE A 134 -19.41 -4.45 -0.26
N THR A 135 -19.24 -5.06 -1.42
CA THR A 135 -18.28 -6.16 -1.60
C THR A 135 -16.85 -5.66 -1.38
N MET A 136 -16.52 -4.44 -1.84
CA MET A 136 -15.24 -3.80 -1.57
C MET A 136 -15.03 -3.60 -0.06
N PHE A 137 -16.03 -3.07 0.64
CA PHE A 137 -16.01 -2.92 2.10
C PHE A 137 -15.83 -4.26 2.81
N MET A 138 -16.53 -5.30 2.37
CA MET A 138 -16.40 -6.64 2.94
C MET A 138 -14.96 -7.19 2.81
N PHE A 139 -14.33 -7.03 1.66
CA PHE A 139 -12.93 -7.45 1.48
C PHE A 139 -11.95 -6.62 2.32
N TYR A 140 -12.23 -5.35 2.54
CA TYR A 140 -11.49 -4.52 3.50
C TYR A 140 -11.56 -5.12 4.92
N GLU A 141 -12.75 -5.46 5.40
CA GLU A 141 -12.94 -6.08 6.72
C GLU A 141 -12.27 -7.46 6.83
N VAL A 142 -12.33 -8.26 5.77
CA VAL A 142 -11.65 -9.57 5.70
C VAL A 142 -10.13 -9.41 5.88
N ALA A 143 -9.54 -8.31 5.44
CA ALA A 143 -8.11 -8.07 5.62
C ALA A 143 -7.74 -7.67 7.06
N LEU A 144 -8.65 -7.10 7.85
CA LEU A 144 -8.35 -6.63 9.21
C LEU A 144 -8.19 -7.76 10.23
N ILE A 145 -9.02 -8.78 10.16
CA ILE A 145 -9.02 -9.90 11.12
C ILE A 145 -7.67 -10.62 11.17
N PRO A 146 -7.07 -11.03 10.02
CA PRO A 146 -5.75 -11.65 10.01
C PRO A 146 -4.66 -10.77 10.60
N MET A 147 -4.74 -9.45 10.40
CA MET A 147 -3.73 -8.52 10.91
C MET A 147 -3.64 -8.55 12.43
N TYR A 148 -4.79 -8.57 13.11
CA TYR A 148 -4.83 -8.70 14.57
C TYR A 148 -4.09 -9.95 15.06
N LEU A 149 -4.39 -11.10 14.44
CA LEU A 149 -3.80 -12.38 14.81
C LEU A 149 -2.32 -12.48 14.45
N LEU A 150 -1.95 -12.04 13.25
CA LEU A 150 -0.55 -12.08 12.80
C LEU A 150 0.36 -11.23 13.68
N ILE A 151 -0.08 -10.06 14.10
CA ILE A 151 0.69 -9.19 15.00
C ILE A 151 0.65 -9.73 16.44
N GLY A 152 -0.52 -10.11 16.94
CA GLY A 152 -0.70 -10.55 18.32
C GLY A 152 0.05 -11.85 18.65
N ILE A 153 0.12 -12.80 17.72
CA ILE A 153 0.75 -14.10 17.94
C ILE A 153 2.25 -14.07 17.59
N TRP A 154 2.59 -13.70 16.35
CA TRP A 154 3.97 -13.75 15.84
C TRP A 154 4.75 -12.43 15.93
N GLY A 155 4.13 -11.39 16.41
CA GLY A 155 4.76 -10.09 16.58
C GLY A 155 5.82 -10.05 17.67
N SER A 156 6.50 -8.92 17.78
CA SER A 156 7.57 -8.66 18.75
C SER A 156 7.31 -7.39 19.56
N GLY A 157 7.98 -7.25 20.71
CA GLY A 157 7.81 -6.10 21.59
C GLY A 157 6.41 -6.03 22.21
N ARG A 158 5.78 -4.86 22.18
CA ARG A 158 4.42 -4.62 22.71
C ARG A 158 3.33 -5.10 21.73
N LYS A 159 3.46 -6.32 21.23
CA LYS A 159 2.64 -6.87 20.15
C LYS A 159 1.14 -6.88 20.43
N GLU A 160 0.72 -7.20 21.64
CA GLU A 160 -0.69 -7.22 22.03
C GLU A 160 -1.32 -5.83 22.03
N TYR A 161 -0.62 -4.85 22.59
CA TYR A 161 -1.03 -3.45 22.53
C TYR A 161 -1.10 -2.95 21.07
N SER A 162 -0.09 -3.24 20.27
CA SER A 162 -0.03 -2.80 18.88
C SER A 162 -1.13 -3.43 18.02
N ALA A 163 -1.39 -4.73 18.21
CA ALA A 163 -2.48 -5.42 17.53
C ALA A 163 -3.84 -4.85 17.90
N MET A 164 -4.09 -4.62 19.19
CA MET A 164 -5.34 -4.05 19.67
C MET A 164 -5.54 -2.61 19.18
N LYS A 165 -4.51 -1.76 19.29
CA LYS A 165 -4.56 -0.37 18.83
C LYS A 165 -4.84 -0.28 17.32
N LEU A 166 -4.13 -1.06 16.51
CA LEU A 166 -4.33 -1.14 15.07
C LEU A 166 -5.77 -1.53 14.76
N THR A 167 -6.25 -2.62 15.34
CA THR A 167 -7.59 -3.13 15.07
C THR A 167 -8.67 -2.14 15.46
N LEU A 168 -8.61 -1.57 16.66
CA LEU A 168 -9.61 -0.60 17.12
C LEU A 168 -9.64 0.67 16.27
N MET A 169 -8.47 1.18 15.88
CA MET A 169 -8.42 2.37 15.04
C MET A 169 -8.93 2.11 13.62
N LEU A 170 -8.57 0.97 13.02
CA LEU A 170 -9.04 0.62 11.69
C LEU A 170 -10.53 0.27 11.68
N MET A 171 -11.04 -0.42 12.70
CA MET A 171 -12.50 -0.65 12.86
C MET A 171 -13.27 0.66 13.09
N GLY A 172 -12.70 1.61 13.83
CA GLY A 172 -13.27 2.95 13.93
C GLY A 172 -13.36 3.66 12.59
N GLY A 173 -12.30 3.56 11.78
CA GLY A 173 -12.30 4.06 10.39
C GLY A 173 -13.33 3.36 9.51
N SER A 174 -13.44 2.04 9.63
CA SER A 174 -14.41 1.26 8.84
C SER A 174 -15.86 1.54 9.21
N ALA A 175 -16.14 1.91 10.46
CA ALA A 175 -17.48 2.35 10.86
C ALA A 175 -17.88 3.65 10.13
N PHE A 176 -16.98 4.63 10.04
CA PHE A 176 -17.22 5.84 9.23
C PHE A 176 -17.39 5.50 7.74
N LEU A 177 -16.59 4.58 7.24
CA LEU A 177 -16.67 4.12 5.86
C LEU A 177 -18.01 3.46 5.55
N LEU A 178 -18.50 2.57 6.41
CA LEU A 178 -19.78 1.90 6.23
C LEU A 178 -20.94 2.91 6.21
N ILE A 179 -20.95 3.86 7.14
CA ILE A 179 -21.93 4.93 7.17
C ILE A 179 -21.86 5.76 5.89
N GLY A 180 -20.65 6.11 5.43
CA GLY A 180 -20.43 6.84 4.20
C GLY A 180 -20.95 6.09 2.95
N ILE A 181 -20.64 4.79 2.83
CA ILE A 181 -21.13 3.95 1.71
C ILE A 181 -22.66 3.86 1.69
N LEU A 182 -23.29 3.62 2.84
CA LEU A 182 -24.75 3.60 2.93
C LEU A 182 -25.34 4.98 2.61
N GLY A 183 -24.71 6.04 3.08
CA GLY A 183 -25.11 7.41 2.76
C GLY A 183 -25.02 7.73 1.27
N ILE A 184 -23.97 7.31 0.59
CA ILE A 184 -23.81 7.41 -0.87
C ILE A 184 -24.92 6.64 -1.58
N TYR A 185 -25.15 5.40 -1.21
CA TYR A 185 -26.15 4.53 -1.82
C TYR A 185 -27.56 5.13 -1.73
N TYR A 186 -27.99 5.51 -0.52
CA TYR A 186 -29.32 6.12 -0.32
C TYR A 186 -29.40 7.54 -0.88
N GLY A 187 -28.32 8.31 -0.78
CA GLY A 187 -28.25 9.67 -1.29
C GLY A 187 -28.34 9.77 -2.81
N ALA A 188 -27.76 8.79 -3.50
CA ALA A 188 -27.87 8.68 -4.96
C ALA A 188 -29.27 8.20 -5.41
N GLY A 189 -30.10 7.66 -4.50
CA GLY A 189 -31.31 6.95 -4.89
C GLY A 189 -31.00 5.73 -5.76
N ALA A 190 -29.80 5.14 -5.57
CA ALA A 190 -29.31 4.06 -6.40
C ALA A 190 -30.06 2.75 -6.14
N THR A 191 -30.22 1.95 -7.18
CA THR A 191 -30.78 0.59 -7.09
C THR A 191 -29.72 -0.47 -6.95
N SER A 192 -28.45 -0.11 -7.17
CA SER A 192 -27.27 -0.98 -7.11
C SER A 192 -26.16 -0.27 -6.33
N MET A 193 -25.29 -1.06 -5.68
CA MET A 193 -24.06 -0.55 -5.06
C MET A 193 -22.86 -0.53 -6.04
N ASN A 194 -23.11 -0.70 -7.33
CA ASN A 194 -22.06 -0.63 -8.34
C ASN A 194 -21.53 0.79 -8.46
N LEU A 195 -20.23 0.95 -8.25
CA LEU A 195 -19.51 2.22 -8.29
C LEU A 195 -19.76 3.01 -9.58
N LEU A 196 -19.70 2.33 -10.74
CA LEU A 196 -19.84 2.98 -12.03
C LEU A 196 -21.26 3.47 -12.30
N GLU A 197 -22.26 2.68 -11.89
CA GLU A 197 -23.67 3.09 -12.02
C GLU A 197 -23.95 4.31 -11.16
N ILE A 198 -23.48 4.33 -9.91
CA ILE A 198 -23.63 5.49 -9.01
C ILE A 198 -22.92 6.72 -9.58
N ALA A 199 -21.70 6.55 -10.10
CA ALA A 199 -20.94 7.64 -10.70
C ALA A 199 -21.66 8.24 -11.93
N GLN A 200 -22.22 7.39 -12.79
CA GLN A 200 -22.94 7.85 -14.00
C GLN A 200 -24.25 8.56 -13.68
N MET A 201 -24.89 8.26 -12.55
CA MET A 201 -26.14 8.90 -12.16
C MET A 201 -25.99 10.39 -11.82
N HIS A 202 -24.85 10.80 -11.27
CA HIS A 202 -24.57 12.16 -10.78
C HIS A 202 -25.71 12.76 -9.93
N ASN A 203 -26.38 11.93 -9.13
CA ASN A 203 -27.64 12.28 -8.46
C ASN A 203 -27.48 12.59 -6.96
N ILE A 204 -26.26 12.54 -6.41
CA ILE A 204 -26.07 12.83 -4.99
C ILE A 204 -26.13 14.35 -4.78
N PRO A 205 -27.16 14.87 -4.07
CA PRO A 205 -27.24 16.31 -3.82
C PRO A 205 -26.03 16.82 -3.04
N ILE A 206 -25.56 18.04 -3.36
CA ILE A 206 -24.38 18.63 -2.71
C ILE A 206 -24.49 18.65 -1.17
N GLU A 207 -25.70 18.89 -0.62
CA GLU A 207 -25.93 18.88 0.82
C GLU A 207 -25.63 17.52 1.45
N GLN A 208 -25.89 16.45 0.73
CA GLN A 208 -25.55 15.09 1.17
C GLN A 208 -24.07 14.76 0.93
N GLN A 209 -23.50 15.20 -0.20
CA GLN A 209 -22.07 15.05 -0.46
C GLN A 209 -21.24 15.71 0.66
N ARG A 210 -21.64 16.87 1.19
CA ARG A 210 -20.99 17.56 2.30
C ARG A 210 -20.93 16.73 3.59
N ILE A 211 -21.86 15.78 3.76
CA ILE A 211 -21.89 14.88 4.93
C ILE A 211 -21.09 13.62 4.65
N TRP A 212 -21.32 12.98 3.49
CA TRP A 212 -20.78 11.66 3.21
C TRP A 212 -19.33 11.69 2.71
N PHE A 213 -18.92 12.75 2.03
CA PHE A 213 -17.51 12.89 1.58
C PHE A 213 -16.52 12.92 2.74
N PRO A 214 -16.68 13.78 3.77
CA PRO A 214 -15.75 13.78 4.90
C PRO A 214 -15.70 12.44 5.64
N LEU A 215 -16.84 11.77 5.84
CA LEU A 215 -16.90 10.48 6.51
C LEU A 215 -16.19 9.38 5.71
N THR A 216 -16.44 9.33 4.40
CA THR A 216 -15.82 8.32 3.52
C THR A 216 -14.32 8.59 3.37
N PHE A 217 -13.93 9.86 3.16
CA PHE A 217 -12.52 10.23 3.04
C PHE A 217 -11.76 9.97 4.34
N LEU A 218 -12.34 10.29 5.49
CA LEU A 218 -11.76 10.01 6.79
C LEU A 218 -11.66 8.50 7.04
N GLY A 219 -12.71 7.74 6.74
CA GLY A 219 -12.71 6.29 6.91
C GLY A 219 -11.56 5.59 6.18
N PHE A 220 -11.37 5.91 4.91
CA PHE A 220 -10.21 5.43 4.14
C PHE A 220 -8.90 6.10 4.55
N GLY A 221 -8.95 7.38 4.93
CA GLY A 221 -7.80 8.14 5.40
C GLY A 221 -7.17 7.56 6.67
N VAL A 222 -7.97 7.02 7.59
CA VAL A 222 -7.47 6.30 8.77
C VAL A 222 -6.57 5.14 8.33
N LEU A 223 -6.99 4.33 7.36
CA LEU A 223 -6.19 3.26 6.80
C LEU A 223 -4.95 3.78 6.04
N GLY A 224 -5.07 4.92 5.36
CA GLY A 224 -3.97 5.63 4.71
C GLY A 224 -3.03 6.37 5.66
N ALA A 225 -3.20 6.21 6.97
CA ALA A 225 -2.43 6.88 8.03
C ALA A 225 -2.49 8.42 7.97
N LEU A 226 -3.69 8.96 7.71
CA LEU A 226 -3.95 10.39 7.74
C LEU A 226 -3.77 10.97 9.17
N PHE A 227 -3.04 12.09 9.29
CA PHE A 227 -2.95 12.82 10.57
C PHE A 227 -4.33 13.38 10.98
N PRO A 228 -4.73 13.28 12.25
CA PRO A 228 -4.01 12.72 13.41
C PRO A 228 -4.24 11.20 13.65
N PHE A 229 -4.93 10.50 12.77
CA PHE A 229 -5.35 9.10 12.92
C PHE A 229 -4.29 8.07 12.48
N HIS A 230 -3.03 8.48 12.36
CA HIS A 230 -1.91 7.67 11.88
C HIS A 230 -1.24 6.81 12.96
N THR A 231 -1.53 7.04 14.24
CA THR A 231 -0.70 6.54 15.37
C THR A 231 -0.67 5.02 15.51
N TRP A 232 -1.62 4.31 14.94
CA TRP A 232 -1.66 2.85 14.88
C TRP A 232 -0.58 2.28 13.96
N SER A 233 -0.22 3.01 12.90
CA SER A 233 0.66 2.52 11.84
C SER A 233 2.10 2.29 12.35
N PRO A 234 2.79 3.22 13.03
CA PRO A 234 4.13 2.96 13.56
C PRO A 234 4.18 1.80 14.56
N ASP A 235 3.23 1.73 15.49
CA ASP A 235 3.17 0.64 16.48
C ASP A 235 2.88 -0.71 15.80
N GLY A 236 1.93 -0.74 14.86
CA GLY A 236 1.58 -1.93 14.11
C GLY A 236 2.74 -2.49 13.31
N HIS A 237 3.44 -1.64 12.53
CA HIS A 237 4.59 -2.05 11.73
C HIS A 237 5.78 -2.48 12.56
N ALA A 238 6.08 -1.77 13.64
CA ALA A 238 7.21 -2.10 14.51
C ALA A 238 7.03 -3.45 15.19
N SER A 239 5.79 -3.81 15.56
CA SER A 239 5.48 -5.07 16.22
C SER A 239 5.25 -6.24 15.28
N ALA A 240 4.79 -6.02 14.05
CA ALA A 240 4.45 -7.07 13.10
C ALA A 240 5.68 -7.91 12.66
N PRO A 241 5.47 -9.21 12.31
CA PRO A 241 6.49 -10.00 11.62
C PRO A 241 6.91 -9.36 10.29
N THR A 242 8.11 -9.66 9.82
CA THR A 242 8.72 -9.00 8.64
C THR A 242 7.81 -8.99 7.40
N ALA A 243 7.33 -10.16 6.94
CA ALA A 243 6.49 -10.21 5.75
C ALA A 243 5.10 -9.59 5.97
N VAL A 244 4.59 -9.61 7.20
CA VAL A 244 3.35 -8.91 7.56
C VAL A 244 3.56 -7.39 7.47
N SER A 245 4.70 -6.87 7.95
CA SER A 245 5.05 -5.46 7.78
C SER A 245 5.21 -5.08 6.31
N MET A 246 5.81 -5.97 5.49
CA MET A 246 5.93 -5.78 4.04
C MET A 246 4.56 -5.65 3.37
N LEU A 247 3.63 -6.56 3.65
CA LEU A 247 2.29 -6.55 3.07
C LEU A 247 1.42 -5.42 3.61
N HIS A 248 1.54 -5.13 4.89
CA HIS A 248 0.78 -4.07 5.54
C HIS A 248 1.18 -2.68 5.02
N ALA A 249 2.46 -2.31 5.13
CA ALA A 249 2.94 -1.03 4.64
C ALA A 249 2.95 -0.97 3.10
N GLY A 250 3.27 -2.10 2.46
CA GLY A 250 3.38 -2.17 1.02
C GLY A 250 2.05 -2.12 0.28
N VAL A 251 0.99 -2.72 0.82
CA VAL A 251 -0.30 -2.86 0.13
C VAL A 251 -1.48 -2.36 0.94
N LEU A 252 -1.67 -2.78 2.20
CA LEU A 252 -2.88 -2.45 2.97
C LEU A 252 -3.09 -0.94 3.12
N MET A 253 -2.07 -0.18 3.41
CA MET A 253 -2.19 1.28 3.49
C MET A 253 -2.61 1.91 2.15
N LYS A 254 -2.38 1.23 1.00
CA LYS A 254 -2.79 1.70 -0.33
C LYS A 254 -4.28 1.50 -0.60
N LEU A 255 -4.93 0.56 0.11
CA LEU A 255 -6.40 0.48 0.10
C LEU A 255 -7.01 1.81 0.55
N GLY A 256 -6.37 2.48 1.53
CA GLY A 256 -6.79 3.82 1.99
C GLY A 256 -6.69 4.88 0.89
N GLY A 257 -5.54 5.00 0.24
CA GLY A 257 -5.34 5.94 -0.87
C GLY A 257 -6.24 5.65 -2.07
N TYR A 258 -6.35 4.36 -2.44
CA TYR A 258 -7.23 3.91 -3.50
C TYR A 258 -8.71 4.25 -3.20
N GLY A 259 -9.18 3.96 -1.97
CA GLY A 259 -10.54 4.22 -1.56
C GLY A 259 -10.87 5.71 -1.47
N CYS A 260 -9.96 6.55 -0.96
CA CYS A 260 -10.12 8.00 -0.98
C CYS A 260 -10.30 8.53 -2.41
N PHE A 261 -9.49 8.04 -3.34
CA PHE A 261 -9.54 8.49 -4.73
C PHE A 261 -10.74 7.91 -5.49
N ARG A 262 -10.91 6.58 -5.45
CA ARG A 262 -11.90 5.85 -6.24
C ARG A 262 -13.34 5.98 -5.70
N ILE A 263 -13.52 6.16 -4.41
CA ILE A 263 -14.87 6.23 -3.80
C ILE A 263 -15.18 7.65 -3.36
N ALA A 264 -14.40 8.22 -2.45
CA ALA A 264 -14.74 9.51 -1.88
C ALA A 264 -14.73 10.63 -2.92
N MET A 265 -13.64 10.76 -3.68
CA MET A 265 -13.50 11.85 -4.65
C MET A 265 -14.28 11.60 -5.94
N TYR A 266 -14.29 10.36 -6.44
CA TYR A 266 -14.97 10.03 -7.69
C TYR A 266 -16.48 10.12 -7.60
N LEU A 267 -17.09 9.68 -6.48
CA LEU A 267 -18.54 9.70 -6.31
C LEU A 267 -19.08 11.04 -5.79
N MET A 268 -18.23 11.86 -5.18
CA MET A 268 -18.62 13.13 -4.55
C MET A 268 -17.68 14.28 -4.96
N PRO A 269 -17.56 14.56 -6.27
CA PRO A 269 -16.59 15.52 -6.78
C PRO A 269 -16.85 16.96 -6.32
N GLU A 270 -18.10 17.37 -6.18
CA GLU A 270 -18.47 18.72 -5.75
C GLU A 270 -18.04 18.98 -4.30
N ALA A 271 -18.32 18.06 -3.39
CA ALA A 271 -17.89 18.18 -2.01
C ALA A 271 -16.36 18.04 -1.87
N ALA A 272 -15.72 17.23 -2.74
CA ALA A 272 -14.27 17.13 -2.78
C ALA A 272 -13.62 18.48 -3.13
N GLN A 273 -14.17 19.23 -4.09
CA GLN A 273 -13.70 20.58 -4.43
C GLN A 273 -13.95 21.59 -3.30
N GLU A 274 -15.11 21.51 -2.65
CA GLU A 274 -15.50 22.47 -1.61
C GLU A 274 -14.76 22.22 -0.28
N LEU A 275 -14.60 20.96 0.14
CA LEU A 275 -14.08 20.58 1.46
C LEU A 275 -12.66 20.01 1.41
N GLY A 276 -12.13 19.74 0.23
CA GLY A 276 -10.81 19.11 0.04
C GLY A 276 -9.65 19.89 0.70
N TRP A 277 -9.75 21.21 0.81
CA TRP A 277 -8.74 22.04 1.46
C TRP A 277 -8.48 21.65 2.94
N ILE A 278 -9.52 21.18 3.65
CA ILE A 278 -9.39 20.71 5.04
C ILE A 278 -8.46 19.49 5.10
N PHE A 279 -8.73 18.52 4.22
CA PHE A 279 -7.92 17.31 4.13
C PHE A 279 -6.54 17.59 3.55
N LEU A 280 -6.40 18.60 2.66
CA LEU A 280 -5.11 19.04 2.14
C LEU A 280 -4.17 19.52 3.27
N ILE A 281 -4.70 20.26 4.23
CA ILE A 281 -3.95 20.67 5.42
C ILE A 281 -3.52 19.43 6.22
N LEU A 282 -4.44 18.53 6.54
CA LEU A 282 -4.15 17.33 7.33
C LEU A 282 -3.13 16.42 6.64
N THR A 283 -3.24 16.24 5.33
CA THR A 283 -2.29 15.43 4.55
C THR A 283 -0.93 16.10 4.44
N GLY A 284 -0.88 17.42 4.26
CA GLY A 284 0.37 18.18 4.29
C GLY A 284 1.10 18.08 5.63
N ILE A 285 0.33 18.13 6.74
CA ILE A 285 0.87 17.87 8.08
C ILE A 285 1.39 16.42 8.17
N SER A 286 0.65 15.43 7.67
CA SER A 286 1.11 14.02 7.66
C SER A 286 2.46 13.87 6.98
N VAL A 287 2.65 14.52 5.83
CA VAL A 287 3.91 14.46 5.05
C VAL A 287 5.08 14.97 5.88
N VAL A 288 4.98 16.18 6.42
CA VAL A 288 6.07 16.82 7.16
C VAL A 288 6.29 16.19 8.54
N TYR A 289 5.20 15.97 9.28
CA TYR A 289 5.24 15.33 10.60
C TYR A 289 5.82 13.92 10.54
N GLY A 290 5.41 13.11 9.56
CA GLY A 290 5.92 11.75 9.38
C GLY A 290 7.43 11.75 9.14
N ALA A 291 7.93 12.65 8.29
CA ALA A 291 9.35 12.78 8.00
C ALA A 291 10.17 13.24 9.23
N PHE A 292 9.71 14.24 9.98
CA PHE A 292 10.37 14.68 11.21
C PHE A 292 10.32 13.58 12.29
N SER A 293 9.20 12.87 12.41
CA SER A 293 9.09 11.78 13.36
C SER A 293 10.07 10.66 13.05
N ALA A 294 10.29 10.33 11.77
CA ALA A 294 11.31 9.37 11.35
C ALA A 294 12.74 9.81 11.76
N CYS A 295 13.04 11.11 11.69
CA CYS A 295 14.34 11.66 12.08
C CYS A 295 14.71 11.39 13.55
N VAL A 296 13.74 11.40 14.46
CA VAL A 296 13.98 11.29 15.91
C VAL A 296 13.92 9.85 16.43
N GLN A 297 13.47 8.90 15.61
CA GLN A 297 13.43 7.50 16.02
C GLN A 297 14.81 6.87 16.09
N THR A 298 14.95 5.89 16.95
CA THR A 298 16.16 5.07 17.13
C THR A 298 15.96 3.60 16.76
N ASP A 299 14.72 3.14 16.60
CA ASP A 299 14.38 1.79 16.14
C ASP A 299 14.17 1.80 14.63
N LEU A 300 14.86 0.91 13.91
CA LEU A 300 14.81 0.79 12.45
C LEU A 300 13.39 0.61 11.90
N LYS A 301 12.55 -0.18 12.58
CA LYS A 301 11.17 -0.39 12.13
C LYS A 301 10.32 0.85 12.33
N TYR A 302 10.49 1.58 13.44
CA TYR A 302 9.79 2.85 13.67
C TYR A 302 10.21 3.93 12.68
N ILE A 303 11.50 4.01 12.32
CA ILE A 303 11.99 4.95 11.29
C ILE A 303 11.25 4.68 9.97
N ASN A 304 11.23 3.44 9.51
CA ASN A 304 10.56 3.07 8.27
C ASN A 304 9.03 3.25 8.35
N ALA A 305 8.42 2.98 9.49
CA ALA A 305 7.00 3.15 9.69
C ALA A 305 6.56 4.63 9.64
N TYR A 306 7.31 5.54 10.26
CA TYR A 306 7.04 6.97 10.14
C TYR A 306 7.36 7.53 8.75
N SER A 307 8.38 6.99 8.08
CA SER A 307 8.61 7.23 6.64
C SER A 307 7.37 6.86 5.81
N SER A 308 6.74 5.72 6.12
CA SER A 308 5.50 5.30 5.46
C SER A 308 4.32 6.24 5.73
N VAL A 309 4.20 6.80 6.93
CA VAL A 309 3.19 7.84 7.22
C VAL A 309 3.40 9.06 6.34
N SER A 310 4.66 9.51 6.16
CA SER A 310 4.99 10.64 5.29
C SER A 310 4.62 10.37 3.83
N HIS A 311 5.04 9.22 3.27
CA HIS A 311 4.78 8.88 1.87
C HIS A 311 3.30 8.59 1.57
N CYS A 312 2.57 7.96 2.50
CA CYS A 312 1.12 7.77 2.36
C CYS A 312 0.37 9.10 2.49
N GLY A 313 0.83 9.99 3.38
CA GLY A 313 0.36 11.37 3.43
C GLY A 313 0.54 12.10 2.09
N LEU A 314 1.68 11.89 1.43
CA LEU A 314 1.96 12.46 0.11
C LEU A 314 1.02 11.92 -0.99
N VAL A 315 0.64 10.64 -0.92
CA VAL A 315 -0.39 10.06 -1.81
C VAL A 315 -1.72 10.78 -1.63
N LEU A 316 -2.20 10.89 -0.40
CA LEU A 316 -3.47 11.57 -0.09
C LEU A 316 -3.41 13.07 -0.45
N PHE A 317 -2.27 13.71 -0.22
CA PHE A 317 -2.02 15.09 -0.63
C PHE A 317 -2.15 15.26 -2.15
N ALA A 318 -1.54 14.36 -2.91
CA ALA A 318 -1.51 14.43 -4.37
C ALA A 318 -2.89 14.24 -5.02
N ILE A 319 -3.73 13.34 -4.50
CA ILE A 319 -5.09 13.16 -5.02
C ILE A 319 -5.97 14.39 -4.79
N LEU A 320 -5.72 15.15 -3.71
CA LEU A 320 -6.44 16.39 -3.39
C LEU A 320 -6.01 17.58 -4.25
N MET A 321 -4.98 17.43 -5.09
CA MET A 321 -4.66 18.40 -6.14
C MET A 321 -5.61 18.35 -7.33
N MET A 322 -6.42 17.31 -7.44
CA MET A 322 -7.55 17.16 -8.39
C MET A 322 -7.18 17.34 -9.86
N ASN A 323 -5.91 17.21 -10.23
CA ASN A 323 -5.47 17.24 -11.61
C ASN A 323 -4.82 15.92 -12.03
N GLN A 324 -4.86 15.63 -13.32
CA GLN A 324 -4.39 14.35 -13.87
C GLN A 324 -2.93 14.04 -13.50
N THR A 325 -2.05 15.02 -13.59
CA THR A 325 -0.61 14.82 -13.34
C THR A 325 -0.35 14.42 -11.88
N ALA A 326 -0.88 15.19 -10.91
CA ALA A 326 -0.69 14.89 -9.50
C ALA A 326 -1.34 13.57 -9.09
N CYS A 327 -2.56 13.28 -9.57
CA CYS A 327 -3.27 12.04 -9.28
C CYS A 327 -2.58 10.82 -9.91
N THR A 328 -2.01 10.94 -11.13
CA THR A 328 -1.16 9.90 -11.72
C THR A 328 0.08 9.67 -10.84
N GLY A 329 0.71 10.74 -10.38
CA GLY A 329 1.82 10.68 -9.43
C GLY A 329 1.44 10.01 -8.11
N ALA A 330 0.23 10.23 -7.60
CA ALA A 330 -0.28 9.58 -6.39
C ALA A 330 -0.32 8.05 -6.53
N VAL A 331 -0.83 7.54 -7.65
CA VAL A 331 -0.89 6.10 -7.93
C VAL A 331 0.53 5.53 -8.14
N LEU A 332 1.39 6.24 -8.86
CA LEU A 332 2.81 5.87 -8.99
C LEU A 332 3.49 5.82 -7.62
N GLN A 333 3.16 6.75 -6.72
CA GLN A 333 3.69 6.75 -5.35
C GLN A 333 3.16 5.59 -4.52
N MET A 334 1.90 5.20 -4.67
CA MET A 334 1.38 3.98 -4.05
C MET A 334 2.19 2.75 -4.46
N LEU A 335 2.49 2.62 -5.74
CA LEU A 335 3.27 1.51 -6.29
C LEU A 335 4.75 1.56 -5.84
N SER A 336 5.40 2.71 -6.03
CA SER A 336 6.81 2.92 -5.67
C SER A 336 7.07 2.74 -4.18
N HIS A 337 6.29 3.44 -3.34
CA HIS A 337 6.40 3.32 -1.90
C HIS A 337 6.09 1.89 -1.42
N GLY A 338 5.12 1.21 -2.05
CA GLY A 338 4.81 -0.18 -1.72
C GLY A 338 6.01 -1.11 -1.88
N LEU A 339 6.68 -1.05 -3.02
CA LEU A 339 7.88 -1.86 -3.29
C LEU A 339 9.06 -1.47 -2.40
N MET A 340 9.31 -0.18 -2.25
CA MET A 340 10.41 0.36 -1.48
C MET A 340 10.28 0.03 0.01
N THR A 341 9.09 0.22 0.59
CA THR A 341 8.89 -0.07 2.02
C THR A 341 8.93 -1.57 2.32
N ALA A 342 8.44 -2.41 1.39
CA ALA A 342 8.58 -3.86 1.50
C ALA A 342 10.06 -4.26 1.48
N LEU A 343 10.87 -3.66 0.61
CA LEU A 343 12.31 -3.87 0.55
C LEU A 343 12.98 -3.47 1.88
N PHE A 344 12.66 -2.30 2.44
CA PHE A 344 13.20 -1.87 3.72
C PHE A 344 12.82 -2.81 4.86
N PHE A 345 11.55 -3.22 4.98
CA PHE A 345 11.15 -4.14 6.03
C PHE A 345 11.81 -5.51 5.88
N ALA A 346 12.00 -6.02 4.66
CA ALA A 346 12.76 -7.23 4.43
C ALA A 346 14.20 -7.11 4.94
N LEU A 347 14.90 -6.03 4.59
CA LEU A 347 16.28 -5.77 5.02
C LEU A 347 16.39 -5.57 6.54
N ILE A 348 15.46 -4.83 7.16
CA ILE A 348 15.41 -4.66 8.62
C ILE A 348 15.15 -6.00 9.31
N GLY A 349 14.28 -6.84 8.74
CA GLY A 349 14.05 -8.19 9.23
C GLY A 349 15.31 -9.06 9.19
N MET A 350 16.10 -8.93 8.12
CA MET A 350 17.40 -9.64 8.00
C MET A 350 18.43 -9.14 9.02
N ILE A 351 18.51 -7.84 9.26
CA ILE A 351 19.38 -7.26 10.31
C ILE A 351 18.94 -7.81 11.67
N TYR A 352 17.68 -7.67 12.01
CA TYR A 352 17.14 -8.09 13.30
C TYR A 352 17.27 -9.61 13.55
N GLY A 353 17.04 -10.43 12.53
CA GLY A 353 17.18 -11.88 12.64
C GLY A 353 18.61 -12.36 12.98
N ARG A 354 19.61 -11.52 12.73
CA ARG A 354 21.02 -11.81 13.01
C ARG A 354 21.56 -11.10 14.24
N THR A 355 21.26 -9.81 14.37
CA THR A 355 21.81 -8.97 15.44
C THR A 355 20.94 -8.98 16.70
N HIS A 356 19.69 -9.44 16.61
CA HIS A 356 18.67 -9.40 17.66
C HIS A 356 18.41 -7.99 18.22
N THR A 357 18.88 -6.95 17.53
CA THR A 357 18.63 -5.56 17.87
C THR A 357 18.14 -4.78 16.65
N ARG A 358 17.32 -3.76 16.89
CA ARG A 358 16.85 -2.79 15.88
C ARG A 358 17.29 -1.37 16.26
N ASP A 359 17.98 -1.22 17.39
CA ASP A 359 18.45 0.08 17.86
C ASP A 359 19.65 0.53 17.03
N VAL A 360 19.47 1.65 16.32
CA VAL A 360 20.52 2.26 15.48
C VAL A 360 21.79 2.58 16.26
N ARG A 361 21.68 2.79 17.58
CA ARG A 361 22.83 3.11 18.43
C ARG A 361 23.75 1.92 18.67
N GLU A 362 23.23 0.70 18.56
CA GLU A 362 23.94 -0.56 18.76
C GLU A 362 24.49 -1.15 17.46
N LEU A 363 24.14 -0.57 16.31
CA LEU A 363 24.53 -1.05 15.00
C LEU A 363 25.59 -0.16 14.37
N SER A 364 26.68 -0.77 13.89
CA SER A 364 27.76 -0.08 13.17
C SER A 364 28.60 -1.04 12.35
N GLY A 365 29.20 -0.57 11.26
CA GLY A 365 30.16 -1.31 10.46
C GLY A 365 29.62 -2.52 9.71
N LEU A 366 28.29 -2.61 9.46
CA LEU A 366 27.66 -3.77 8.83
C LEU A 366 28.10 -3.99 7.38
N MET A 367 28.64 -2.98 6.70
CA MET A 367 29.14 -3.10 5.32
C MET A 367 30.23 -4.17 5.19
N LYS A 368 31.10 -4.30 6.17
CA LYS A 368 32.19 -5.30 6.16
C LYS A 368 31.73 -6.70 6.53
N ILE A 369 30.66 -6.81 7.30
CA ILE A 369 30.17 -8.07 7.87
C ILE A 369 29.15 -8.72 6.93
N MET A 370 28.21 -7.93 6.43
CA MET A 370 27.10 -8.35 5.58
C MET A 370 27.05 -7.49 4.32
N PRO A 371 28.01 -7.63 3.38
CA PRO A 371 28.14 -6.73 2.23
C PRO A 371 26.93 -6.76 1.29
N PHE A 372 26.32 -7.92 1.04
CA PHE A 372 25.12 -8.01 0.20
C PHE A 372 23.96 -7.22 0.82
N LEU A 373 23.64 -7.47 2.07
CA LEU A 373 22.59 -6.77 2.80
C LEU A 373 22.86 -5.25 2.82
N ALA A 374 24.10 -4.85 3.07
CA ALA A 374 24.46 -3.43 3.16
C ALA A 374 24.30 -2.70 1.83
N VAL A 375 24.73 -3.29 0.71
CA VAL A 375 24.53 -2.71 -0.62
C VAL A 375 23.04 -2.60 -0.94
N CYS A 376 22.25 -3.63 -0.65
CA CYS A 376 20.81 -3.58 -0.85
C CYS A 376 20.14 -2.50 0.02
N TYR A 377 20.62 -2.31 1.25
CA TYR A 377 20.13 -1.26 2.15
C TYR A 377 20.44 0.16 1.63
N VAL A 378 21.61 0.36 1.04
CA VAL A 378 21.94 1.62 0.34
C VAL A 378 20.99 1.87 -0.81
N ILE A 379 20.74 0.86 -1.66
CA ILE A 379 19.81 0.98 -2.81
C ILE A 379 18.40 1.33 -2.32
N ALA A 380 17.92 0.67 -1.26
CA ALA A 380 16.63 0.98 -0.65
C ALA A 380 16.58 2.43 -0.13
N GLY A 381 17.67 2.89 0.51
CA GLY A 381 17.81 4.28 0.95
C GLY A 381 17.75 5.27 -0.19
N LEU A 382 18.46 5.03 -1.26
CA LEU A 382 18.47 5.88 -2.45
C LEU A 382 17.10 5.90 -3.15
N ALA A 383 16.37 4.78 -3.14
CA ALA A 383 15.00 4.72 -3.64
C ALA A 383 14.04 5.59 -2.81
N ASN A 384 14.21 5.58 -1.48
CA ASN A 384 13.41 6.41 -0.57
C ASN A 384 13.73 7.91 -0.70
N LEU A 385 14.95 8.25 -1.08
CA LEU A 385 15.36 9.63 -1.37
C LEU A 385 14.81 10.16 -2.70
N GLY A 386 14.15 9.32 -3.50
CA GLY A 386 13.76 9.72 -4.84
C GLY A 386 14.93 9.97 -5.78
N LEU A 387 15.97 9.11 -5.74
CA LEU A 387 17.11 9.26 -6.66
C LEU A 387 16.71 8.92 -8.10
N PRO A 388 17.09 9.72 -9.12
CA PRO A 388 16.87 9.42 -10.52
C PRO A 388 17.34 8.01 -10.91
N GLY A 389 16.51 7.26 -11.65
CA GLY A 389 16.75 5.86 -12.01
C GLY A 389 16.06 4.86 -11.09
N LEU A 390 15.47 5.31 -10.00
CA LEU A 390 14.67 4.48 -9.09
C LEU A 390 13.22 5.00 -9.03
N SER A 391 12.29 4.12 -8.65
CA SER A 391 10.84 4.37 -8.75
C SER A 391 10.36 5.61 -7.96
N GLY A 392 10.99 5.92 -6.83
CA GLY A 392 10.63 7.06 -5.98
C GLY A 392 10.74 8.40 -6.71
N PHE A 393 11.77 8.58 -7.51
CA PHE A 393 11.97 9.83 -8.27
C PHE A 393 10.80 10.13 -9.21
N ILE A 394 10.39 9.13 -10.00
CA ILE A 394 9.31 9.32 -10.99
C ILE A 394 8.00 9.68 -10.29
N ALA A 395 7.69 8.99 -9.20
CA ALA A 395 6.46 9.24 -8.45
C ALA A 395 6.44 10.64 -7.83
N GLU A 396 7.47 11.02 -7.08
CA GLU A 396 7.55 12.31 -6.39
C GLU A 396 7.63 13.48 -7.36
N MET A 397 8.43 13.37 -8.42
CA MET A 397 8.52 14.42 -9.46
C MET A 397 7.18 14.64 -10.16
N THR A 398 6.44 13.55 -10.45
CA THR A 398 5.11 13.67 -11.07
C THR A 398 4.12 14.33 -10.11
N ILE A 399 4.14 13.97 -8.81
CA ILE A 399 3.31 14.61 -7.80
C ILE A 399 3.58 16.11 -7.71
N PHE A 400 4.84 16.48 -7.49
CA PHE A 400 5.17 17.89 -7.27
C PHE A 400 4.97 18.75 -8.52
N THR A 401 5.29 18.20 -9.70
CA THR A 401 5.01 18.88 -10.98
C THR A 401 3.51 19.13 -11.13
N GLY A 402 2.67 18.12 -10.91
CA GLY A 402 1.22 18.27 -10.95
C GLY A 402 0.68 19.22 -9.89
N SER A 403 1.22 19.15 -8.68
CA SER A 403 0.79 20.02 -7.56
C SER A 403 1.11 21.51 -7.83
N PHE A 404 2.24 21.81 -8.49
CA PHE A 404 2.56 23.19 -8.89
C PHE A 404 1.73 23.69 -10.07
N GLN A 405 1.12 22.81 -10.86
CA GLN A 405 0.21 23.21 -11.94
C GLN A 405 -1.13 23.74 -11.40
N HIS A 406 -1.48 23.45 -10.15
CA HIS A 406 -2.73 23.94 -9.56
C HIS A 406 -2.74 25.47 -9.55
N PRO A 407 -3.84 26.12 -10.01
CA PRO A 407 -3.89 27.57 -10.18
C PRO A 407 -3.90 28.33 -8.85
N ASP A 408 -4.44 27.73 -7.79
CA ASP A 408 -4.62 28.37 -6.50
C ASP A 408 -3.33 28.49 -5.69
N THR A 409 -3.09 29.67 -5.14
CA THR A 409 -1.92 29.98 -4.30
C THR A 409 -1.88 29.13 -3.03
N PHE A 410 -3.04 28.83 -2.43
CA PHE A 410 -3.11 28.00 -1.23
C PHE A 410 -2.52 26.60 -1.47
N HIS A 411 -2.92 25.94 -2.57
CA HIS A 411 -2.40 24.63 -2.95
C HIS A 411 -0.89 24.67 -3.25
N ARG A 412 -0.41 25.74 -3.92
CA ARG A 412 1.03 25.91 -4.19
C ARG A 412 1.85 26.09 -2.92
N VAL A 413 1.35 26.87 -1.95
CA VAL A 413 2.02 27.04 -0.64
C VAL A 413 2.13 25.70 0.09
N TRP A 414 1.05 24.93 0.14
CA TRP A 414 1.08 23.58 0.74
C TRP A 414 1.99 22.63 -0.02
N THR A 415 2.12 22.78 -1.33
CA THR A 415 3.09 22.03 -2.14
C THR A 415 4.53 22.32 -1.73
N VAL A 416 4.88 23.59 -1.51
CA VAL A 416 6.22 23.99 -1.01
C VAL A 416 6.48 23.37 0.37
N ILE A 417 5.48 23.41 1.27
CA ILE A 417 5.57 22.78 2.59
C ILE A 417 5.81 21.27 2.46
N ALA A 418 5.03 20.59 1.61
CA ALA A 418 5.18 19.15 1.37
C ALA A 418 6.56 18.80 0.75
N CYS A 419 7.07 19.61 -0.19
CA CYS A 419 8.39 19.44 -0.78
C CYS A 419 9.52 19.47 0.26
N SER A 420 9.36 20.19 1.38
CA SER A 420 10.36 20.21 2.44
C SER A 420 10.66 18.84 3.03
N SER A 421 9.70 17.90 2.93
CA SER A 421 9.88 16.52 3.40
C SER A 421 11.00 15.79 2.67
N ILE A 422 11.30 16.12 1.41
CA ILE A 422 12.41 15.52 0.64
C ILE A 422 13.74 15.73 1.36
N VAL A 423 13.98 16.97 1.82
CA VAL A 423 15.21 17.31 2.55
C VAL A 423 15.29 16.55 3.87
N ILE A 424 14.17 16.47 4.60
CA ILE A 424 14.09 15.76 5.87
C ILE A 424 14.34 14.26 5.66
N THR A 425 13.78 13.69 4.60
CA THR A 425 14.00 12.29 4.20
C THR A 425 15.47 12.03 3.89
N ALA A 426 16.14 12.94 3.16
CA ALA A 426 17.56 12.85 2.90
C ALA A 426 18.37 12.82 4.20
N VAL A 427 18.03 13.68 5.16
CA VAL A 427 18.74 13.76 6.45
C VAL A 427 18.64 12.45 7.21
N TYR A 428 17.44 11.88 7.42
CA TYR A 428 17.35 10.66 8.23
C TYR A 428 17.87 9.42 7.51
N ILE A 429 17.66 9.29 6.20
CA ILE A 429 18.17 8.14 5.44
C ILE A 429 19.70 8.14 5.38
N LEU A 430 20.32 9.25 4.98
CA LEU A 430 21.78 9.31 4.87
C LEU A 430 22.46 9.15 6.22
N ARG A 431 21.89 9.74 7.28
CA ARG A 431 22.37 9.56 8.64
C ARG A 431 22.26 8.08 9.09
N LEU A 432 21.15 7.43 8.76
CA LEU A 432 20.91 6.03 9.09
C LEU A 432 21.90 5.12 8.37
N VAL A 433 22.02 5.26 7.04
CA VAL A 433 22.98 4.52 6.22
C VAL A 433 24.41 4.71 6.72
N GLY A 434 24.80 5.97 6.97
CA GLY A 434 26.13 6.30 7.49
C GLY A 434 26.43 5.63 8.81
N LYS A 435 25.46 5.61 9.72
CA LYS A 435 25.66 5.12 11.09
C LYS A 435 25.71 3.60 11.17
N ILE A 436 24.77 2.88 10.48
CA ILE A 436 24.67 1.42 10.63
C ILE A 436 25.63 0.66 9.71
N LEU A 437 25.96 1.19 8.54
CA LEU A 437 26.75 0.45 7.55
C LEU A 437 28.24 0.76 7.61
N TYR A 438 28.61 2.02 7.88
CA TYR A 438 30.01 2.46 7.86
C TYR A 438 30.63 2.48 9.26
N GLY A 439 31.95 2.68 9.29
CA GLY A 439 32.74 2.72 10.51
C GLY A 439 33.23 1.36 10.99
N THR A 440 33.70 1.33 12.24
CA THR A 440 34.15 0.09 12.90
C THR A 440 32.97 -0.57 13.61
N CYS A 441 32.88 -1.90 13.51
CA CYS A 441 31.90 -2.65 14.29
C CYS A 441 32.25 -2.59 15.78
N THR A 442 31.41 -1.96 16.57
CA THR A 442 31.60 -1.79 18.01
C THR A 442 31.23 -3.04 18.80
N ASN A 443 30.28 -3.83 18.30
CA ASN A 443 29.84 -5.06 18.96
C ASN A 443 30.58 -6.27 18.40
N LYS A 444 31.46 -6.88 19.23
CA LYS A 444 32.24 -8.05 18.82
C LYS A 444 31.40 -9.25 18.41
N HIS A 445 30.18 -9.40 18.96
CA HIS A 445 29.28 -10.50 18.59
C HIS A 445 28.76 -10.37 17.13
N HIS A 446 28.78 -9.18 16.59
CA HIS A 446 28.34 -8.98 15.20
C HIS A 446 29.41 -9.39 14.18
N LEU A 447 30.69 -9.50 14.57
CA LEU A 447 31.78 -9.81 13.64
C LEU A 447 31.69 -11.22 12.99
N THR A 448 30.96 -12.14 13.61
CA THR A 448 30.80 -13.52 13.14
C THR A 448 29.49 -13.79 12.44
N LEU A 449 28.66 -12.76 12.23
CA LEU A 449 27.36 -12.90 11.59
C LEU A 449 27.49 -13.25 10.11
N SER A 450 26.60 -14.12 9.63
CA SER A 450 26.51 -14.48 8.21
C SER A 450 25.72 -13.44 7.42
N ASP A 451 26.04 -13.26 6.15
CA ASP A 451 25.26 -12.44 5.22
C ASP A 451 23.94 -13.13 4.83
N ALA A 452 23.18 -12.51 3.95
CA ALA A 452 21.87 -12.96 3.49
C ALA A 452 21.87 -14.39 2.98
N THR A 453 20.84 -15.14 3.34
CA THR A 453 20.56 -16.49 2.84
C THR A 453 19.87 -16.45 1.47
N TRP A 454 19.80 -17.58 0.76
CA TRP A 454 19.26 -17.64 -0.60
C TRP A 454 17.80 -17.18 -0.69
N ASP A 455 16.99 -17.54 0.32
CA ASP A 455 15.58 -17.14 0.45
C ASP A 455 15.44 -15.62 0.59
N GLU A 456 16.23 -15.02 1.46
CA GLU A 456 16.27 -13.59 1.68
C GLU A 456 16.76 -12.82 0.44
N ARG A 457 17.82 -13.33 -0.20
CA ARG A 457 18.37 -12.76 -1.45
C ARG A 457 17.34 -12.76 -2.55
N THR A 458 16.57 -13.83 -2.70
CA THR A 458 15.50 -13.93 -3.70
C THR A 458 14.47 -12.81 -3.52
N ALA A 459 13.96 -12.62 -2.31
CA ALA A 459 12.99 -11.57 -2.00
C ALA A 459 13.54 -10.16 -2.31
N VAL A 460 14.76 -9.88 -1.84
CA VAL A 460 15.38 -8.55 -1.97
C VAL A 460 15.75 -8.23 -3.42
N ILE A 461 16.32 -9.19 -4.17
CA ILE A 461 16.69 -8.98 -5.58
C ILE A 461 15.46 -8.68 -6.43
N ILE A 462 14.35 -9.40 -6.22
CA ILE A 462 13.11 -9.15 -6.96
C ILE A 462 12.58 -7.75 -6.67
N LEU A 463 12.54 -7.34 -5.40
CA LEU A 463 12.07 -5.99 -5.03
C LEU A 463 12.96 -4.89 -5.60
N ILE A 464 14.29 -5.05 -5.55
CA ILE A 464 15.24 -4.10 -6.15
C ILE A 464 15.04 -4.04 -7.67
N ALA A 465 14.89 -5.20 -8.33
CA ALA A 465 14.66 -5.25 -9.76
C ALA A 465 13.37 -4.51 -10.16
N CYS A 466 12.29 -4.67 -9.41
CA CYS A 466 11.04 -3.96 -9.63
C CYS A 466 11.20 -2.44 -9.42
N VAL A 467 11.87 -2.02 -8.35
CA VAL A 467 12.13 -0.59 -8.06
C VAL A 467 12.97 0.05 -9.17
N ALA A 468 14.01 -0.65 -9.64
CA ALA A 468 14.85 -0.17 -10.74
C ALA A 468 14.11 -0.17 -12.08
N ALA A 469 13.35 -1.21 -12.38
CA ALA A 469 12.58 -1.31 -13.62
C ALA A 469 11.56 -0.17 -13.74
N LEU A 470 10.83 0.15 -12.66
CA LEU A 470 9.89 1.27 -12.63
C LEU A 470 10.58 2.62 -12.72
N GLY A 471 11.78 2.77 -12.15
CA GLY A 471 12.55 4.02 -12.24
C GLY A 471 13.16 4.25 -13.63
N MET A 472 13.59 3.18 -14.30
CA MET A 472 14.22 3.27 -15.63
C MET A 472 13.23 3.24 -16.79
N ALA A 473 12.09 2.56 -16.63
CA ALA A 473 11.09 2.36 -17.67
C ALA A 473 9.66 2.72 -17.20
N PRO A 474 9.39 3.97 -16.77
CA PRO A 474 8.11 4.34 -16.18
C PRO A 474 6.98 4.56 -17.20
N TRP A 475 7.30 4.78 -18.49
CA TRP A 475 6.35 5.27 -19.49
C TRP A 475 5.12 4.39 -19.69
N TRP A 476 5.28 3.06 -19.70
CA TRP A 476 4.17 2.14 -19.92
C TRP A 476 3.17 2.14 -18.75
N ILE A 477 3.67 2.19 -17.51
CA ILE A 477 2.81 2.17 -16.32
C ILE A 477 2.24 3.55 -16.04
N SER A 478 3.00 4.61 -16.28
CA SER A 478 2.53 5.99 -16.14
C SER A 478 1.43 6.31 -17.14
N GLY A 479 1.54 5.84 -18.39
CA GLY A 479 0.50 5.97 -19.40
C GLY A 479 -0.77 5.18 -18.99
N MET A 480 -0.62 3.92 -18.60
CA MET A 480 -1.72 3.07 -18.15
C MET A 480 -2.49 3.68 -16.98
N ILE A 481 -1.77 4.23 -16.00
CA ILE A 481 -2.37 4.89 -14.83
C ILE A 481 -3.02 6.22 -15.25
N GLY A 482 -2.34 7.04 -16.04
CA GLY A 482 -2.82 8.35 -16.48
C GLY A 482 -4.15 8.28 -17.23
N ASP A 483 -4.29 7.30 -18.12
CA ASP A 483 -5.54 7.05 -18.85
C ASP A 483 -6.70 6.66 -17.91
N SER A 484 -6.39 5.95 -16.82
CA SER A 484 -7.39 5.50 -15.84
C SER A 484 -7.72 6.55 -14.78
N VAL A 485 -6.83 7.51 -14.57
CA VAL A 485 -7.03 8.66 -13.68
C VAL A 485 -7.90 9.71 -14.34
N LEU A 486 -7.81 9.86 -15.66
CA LEU A 486 -8.48 10.91 -16.44
C LEU A 486 -10.01 10.99 -16.19
N PRO A 487 -10.79 9.88 -16.24
CA PRO A 487 -12.24 9.94 -16.01
C PRO A 487 -12.62 10.48 -14.62
N ILE A 488 -11.74 10.33 -13.64
CA ILE A 488 -11.98 10.86 -12.29
C ILE A 488 -11.62 12.34 -12.22
N THR A 489 -10.48 12.72 -12.82
CA THR A 489 -10.00 14.11 -12.76
C THR A 489 -10.78 15.05 -13.66
N ASP A 490 -11.40 14.56 -14.72
CA ASP A 490 -12.28 15.35 -15.60
C ASP A 490 -13.58 15.84 -14.90
N LEU A 491 -13.91 15.24 -13.74
CA LEU A 491 -15.03 15.70 -12.92
C LEU A 491 -14.70 17.00 -12.14
N PHE A 492 -13.44 17.36 -12.05
CA PHE A 492 -13.01 18.56 -11.32
C PHE A 492 -12.79 19.72 -12.29
N THR A 493 -13.50 20.80 -12.06
CA THR A 493 -13.30 22.06 -12.80
C THR A 493 -12.22 22.87 -12.09
N ILE A 494 -10.96 22.77 -12.53
CA ILE A 494 -9.82 23.51 -11.97
C ILE A 494 -9.32 24.55 -12.98
#